data_b0f56601f4a542c330c9359db4c48ae3
#
_entry.id   b0f56601f4a542c330c9359db4c48ae3
#
_cell.length_a   1.000
_cell.length_b   1.000
_cell.length_c   1.000
_cell.angle_alpha   90.00
_cell.angle_beta   90.00
_cell.angle_gamma   90.00
#
_symmetry.space_group_name_H-M   'P 1'
#
loop_
_entity.id
_entity.type
_entity.pdbx_description
1 polymer ?
#
loop_
_entity_poly.entity_id
_entity_poly.type
_entity_poly.pdbx_seq_one_letter_code
_entity_poly.pdbx_strand_id
1 'polypeptide(L)'
;MALAAPLHELAEQAAALGTRIAIETMPFSAISTVPMGAEIVTAAAHPAAGLLVDAWHVFRAGTSLDQLRTALRPEMIFGVELDDAAPEVIGTLFEDTVDRRLFCGEGVFDLIGLVQVLRDLGFDGPWGVEILSTSYRVLPVDQALKQAADTALTVL
;
A
#
# COMPACT_ATOMS: atom_id res chain seq x y z
N MET A 1 7.23 -20.03 -8.85
CA MET A 1 7.58 -19.07 -7.76
C MET A 1 7.20 -19.71 -6.44
N ALA A 2 8.12 -19.75 -5.44
CA ALA A 2 7.92 -20.56 -4.22
C ALA A 2 6.69 -20.17 -3.37
N LEU A 3 6.26 -18.90 -3.43
CA LEU A 3 5.13 -18.38 -2.63
C LEU A 3 3.77 -18.48 -3.34
N ALA A 4 3.72 -18.82 -4.62
CA ALA A 4 2.46 -18.83 -5.38
C ALA A 4 1.50 -19.93 -4.94
N ALA A 5 1.97 -21.16 -4.74
CA ALA A 5 1.13 -22.26 -4.29
C ALA A 5 0.59 -22.05 -2.86
N PRO A 6 1.40 -21.67 -1.85
CA PRO A 6 0.87 -21.31 -0.53
C PRO A 6 -0.14 -20.15 -0.58
N LEU A 7 0.07 -19.13 -1.40
CA LEU A 7 -0.89 -18.03 -1.55
C LEU A 7 -2.21 -18.52 -2.17
N HIS A 8 -2.15 -19.40 -3.17
CA HIS A 8 -3.34 -20.01 -3.76
C HIS A 8 -4.16 -20.74 -2.70
N GLU A 9 -3.55 -21.64 -1.91
CA GLU A 9 -4.20 -22.39 -0.85
C GLU A 9 -4.86 -21.49 0.21
N LEU A 10 -4.17 -20.42 0.63
CA LEU A 10 -4.72 -19.42 1.56
C LEU A 10 -5.89 -18.65 0.94
N ALA A 11 -5.82 -18.32 -0.34
CA ALA A 11 -6.89 -17.63 -1.06
C ALA A 11 -8.14 -18.52 -1.22
N GLU A 12 -7.97 -19.84 -1.45
CA GLU A 12 -9.09 -20.80 -1.43
C GLU A 12 -9.78 -20.82 -0.06
N GLN A 13 -9.01 -20.89 1.04
CA GLN A 13 -9.54 -20.86 2.40
C GLN A 13 -10.28 -19.55 2.70
N ALA A 14 -9.71 -18.41 2.29
CA ALA A 14 -10.34 -17.10 2.45
C ALA A 14 -11.67 -17.02 1.66
N ALA A 15 -11.66 -17.47 0.41
CA ALA A 15 -12.85 -17.48 -0.43
C ALA A 15 -13.97 -18.36 0.16
N ALA A 16 -13.64 -19.51 0.74
CA ALA A 16 -14.59 -20.37 1.43
C ALA A 16 -15.27 -19.70 2.64
N LEU A 17 -14.62 -18.68 3.22
CA LEU A 17 -15.14 -17.86 4.31
C LEU A 17 -15.75 -16.53 3.83
N GLY A 18 -15.88 -16.32 2.52
CA GLY A 18 -16.43 -15.09 1.94
C GLY A 18 -15.52 -13.87 2.05
N THR A 19 -14.20 -14.08 2.18
CA THR A 19 -13.20 -13.01 2.28
C THR A 19 -12.08 -13.17 1.25
N ARG A 20 -11.10 -12.28 1.28
CA ARG A 20 -9.95 -12.25 0.35
C ARG A 20 -8.66 -12.03 1.13
N ILE A 21 -7.51 -12.37 0.53
CA ILE A 21 -6.18 -12.14 1.08
C ILE A 21 -5.44 -11.13 0.21
N ALA A 22 -4.94 -10.07 0.82
CA ALA A 22 -4.04 -9.12 0.19
C ALA A 22 -2.61 -9.30 0.74
N ILE A 23 -1.63 -9.34 -0.17
CA ILE A 23 -0.22 -9.17 0.20
C ILE A 23 0.05 -7.68 0.31
N GLU A 24 0.58 -7.25 1.43
CA GLU A 24 1.24 -5.98 1.57
C GLU A 24 2.74 -6.16 1.38
N THR A 25 3.32 -5.43 0.42
CA THR A 25 4.75 -5.51 0.12
C THR A 25 5.52 -4.49 0.96
N MET A 26 6.61 -4.91 1.59
CA MET A 26 7.40 -4.03 2.46
C MET A 26 8.88 -4.08 2.07
N PRO A 27 9.58 -2.95 1.86
CA PRO A 27 10.94 -2.90 1.32
C PRO A 27 11.99 -3.64 2.16
N PHE A 28 11.69 -3.94 3.40
CA PHE A 28 12.54 -4.71 4.32
C PHE A 28 12.06 -6.18 4.51
N SER A 29 11.11 -6.64 3.70
CA SER A 29 10.56 -8.00 3.76
C SER A 29 11.01 -8.87 2.57
N ALA A 30 10.63 -10.15 2.60
CA ALA A 30 10.89 -11.08 1.49
C ALA A 30 10.12 -10.72 0.20
N ILE A 31 9.02 -9.96 0.30
CA ILE A 31 8.26 -9.43 -0.83
C ILE A 31 8.40 -7.90 -0.77
N SER A 32 9.47 -7.40 -1.37
CA SER A 32 9.95 -6.05 -1.10
C SER A 32 9.39 -4.96 -2.02
N THR A 33 8.74 -5.32 -3.13
CA THR A 33 8.21 -4.35 -4.10
C THR A 33 6.85 -4.77 -4.62
N VAL A 34 6.02 -3.79 -5.01
CA VAL A 34 4.70 -4.05 -5.61
C VAL A 34 4.80 -4.92 -6.88
N PRO A 35 5.74 -4.70 -7.81
CA PRO A 35 5.91 -5.61 -8.95
C PRO A 35 6.17 -7.06 -8.54
N MET A 36 7.00 -7.30 -7.52
CA MET A 36 7.25 -8.65 -7.01
C MET A 36 5.98 -9.28 -6.40
N GLY A 37 5.21 -8.51 -5.65
CA GLY A 37 3.90 -8.95 -5.14
C GLY A 37 2.93 -9.30 -6.27
N ALA A 38 2.86 -8.47 -7.32
CA ALA A 38 2.01 -8.69 -8.48
C ALA A 38 2.37 -9.97 -9.26
N GLU A 39 3.66 -10.29 -9.37
CA GLU A 39 4.11 -11.56 -9.96
C GLU A 39 3.64 -12.76 -9.13
N ILE A 40 3.71 -12.68 -7.79
CA ILE A 40 3.26 -13.75 -6.89
C ILE A 40 1.75 -13.95 -7.00
N VAL A 41 0.96 -12.87 -6.96
CA VAL A 41 -0.50 -12.90 -7.11
C VAL A 41 -0.89 -13.47 -8.48
N THR A 42 -0.22 -13.04 -9.55
CA THR A 42 -0.43 -13.58 -10.90
C THR A 42 -0.16 -15.08 -10.95
N ALA A 43 0.94 -15.53 -10.35
CA ALA A 43 1.30 -16.95 -10.33
C ALA A 43 0.42 -17.80 -9.41
N ALA A 44 -0.15 -17.21 -8.36
CA ALA A 44 -1.15 -17.87 -7.51
C ALA A 44 -2.46 -18.13 -8.25
N ALA A 45 -2.81 -17.29 -9.22
CA ALA A 45 -3.94 -17.47 -10.13
C ALA A 45 -5.29 -17.75 -9.39
N HIS A 46 -5.56 -16.99 -8.32
CA HIS A 46 -6.80 -17.11 -7.54
C HIS A 46 -7.47 -15.74 -7.34
N PRO A 47 -8.79 -15.58 -7.59
CA PRO A 47 -9.45 -14.27 -7.53
C PRO A 47 -9.55 -13.68 -6.12
N ALA A 48 -9.37 -14.49 -5.06
CA ALA A 48 -9.30 -14.00 -3.68
C ALA A 48 -7.87 -13.70 -3.21
N ALA A 49 -6.86 -13.75 -4.10
CA ALA A 49 -5.50 -13.29 -3.83
C ALA A 49 -5.27 -11.94 -4.51
N GLY A 50 -4.77 -10.96 -3.77
CA GLY A 50 -4.51 -9.63 -4.29
C GLY A 50 -3.43 -8.88 -3.52
N LEU A 51 -3.41 -7.57 -3.69
CA LEU A 51 -2.44 -6.64 -3.10
C LEU A 51 -3.15 -5.54 -2.30
N LEU A 52 -2.54 -5.18 -1.20
CA LEU A 52 -2.69 -3.88 -0.57
C LEU A 52 -1.52 -3.00 -1.03
N VAL A 53 -1.82 -1.86 -1.63
CA VAL A 53 -0.81 -0.93 -2.16
C VAL A 53 -0.70 0.24 -1.19
N ASP A 54 0.35 0.25 -0.42
CA ASP A 54 0.68 1.30 0.55
C ASP A 54 1.69 2.28 -0.06
N ALA A 55 1.42 3.58 0.06
CA ALA A 55 2.24 4.62 -0.54
C ALA A 55 3.67 4.64 0.01
N TRP A 56 3.84 4.51 1.34
CA TRP A 56 5.17 4.48 1.96
C TRP A 56 6.00 3.32 1.39
N HIS A 57 5.40 2.14 1.27
CA HIS A 57 6.09 0.97 0.77
C HIS A 57 6.44 1.10 -0.72
N VAL A 58 5.58 1.71 -1.52
CA VAL A 58 5.86 2.00 -2.94
C VAL A 58 7.10 2.90 -3.07
N PHE A 59 7.08 4.06 -2.41
CA PHE A 59 8.13 5.06 -2.59
C PHE A 59 9.43 4.68 -1.91
N ARG A 60 9.40 4.10 -0.71
CA ARG A 60 10.60 3.63 0.00
C ARG A 60 11.25 2.40 -0.64
N ALA A 61 10.50 1.59 -1.36
CA ALA A 61 11.05 0.52 -2.20
C ALA A 61 11.67 1.04 -3.52
N GLY A 62 11.52 2.33 -3.82
CA GLY A 62 11.97 2.91 -5.09
C GLY A 62 11.16 2.43 -6.30
N THR A 63 9.93 1.97 -6.09
CA THR A 63 9.05 1.55 -7.19
C THR A 63 8.54 2.78 -7.95
N SER A 64 8.87 2.89 -9.22
CA SER A 64 8.40 4.01 -10.05
C SER A 64 6.92 3.84 -10.44
N LEU A 65 6.26 4.95 -10.75
CA LEU A 65 4.87 4.94 -11.23
C LEU A 65 4.72 4.14 -12.54
N ASP A 66 5.71 4.13 -13.41
CA ASP A 66 5.70 3.33 -14.63
C ASP A 66 5.83 1.82 -14.35
N GLN A 67 6.58 1.44 -13.32
CA GLN A 67 6.63 0.06 -12.87
C GLN A 67 5.27 -0.39 -12.31
N LEU A 68 4.55 0.47 -11.59
CA LEU A 68 3.19 0.18 -11.14
C LEU A 68 2.24 -0.02 -12.32
N ARG A 69 2.24 0.88 -13.32
CA ARG A 69 1.43 0.74 -14.54
C ARG A 69 1.67 -0.57 -15.27
N THR A 70 2.92 -1.03 -15.29
CA THR A 70 3.30 -2.25 -15.99
C THR A 70 2.91 -3.52 -15.22
N ALA A 71 3.06 -3.49 -13.89
CA ALA A 71 2.90 -4.67 -13.05
C ALA A 71 1.46 -4.91 -12.60
N LEU A 72 0.68 -3.84 -12.34
CA LEU A 72 -0.63 -3.95 -11.73
C LEU A 72 -1.74 -4.12 -12.76
N ARG A 73 -2.77 -4.84 -12.36
CA ARG A 73 -4.10 -4.90 -12.98
C ARG A 73 -5.14 -4.58 -11.91
N PRO A 74 -6.28 -3.92 -12.28
CA PRO A 74 -7.25 -3.44 -11.29
C PRO A 74 -7.80 -4.57 -10.41
N GLU A 75 -8.04 -5.75 -10.97
CA GLU A 75 -8.62 -6.89 -10.25
C GLU A 75 -7.71 -7.46 -9.14
N MET A 76 -6.41 -7.15 -9.15
CA MET A 76 -5.49 -7.59 -8.09
C MET A 76 -5.29 -6.55 -6.98
N ILE A 77 -5.82 -5.33 -7.12
CA ILE A 77 -5.69 -4.29 -6.11
C ILE A 77 -6.91 -4.35 -5.20
N PHE A 78 -6.72 -4.77 -3.94
CA PHE A 78 -7.83 -4.92 -2.99
C PHE A 78 -8.03 -3.71 -2.09
N GLY A 79 -7.02 -2.88 -1.97
CA GLY A 79 -7.06 -1.63 -1.23
C GLY A 79 -5.79 -0.81 -1.47
N VAL A 80 -5.87 0.45 -1.16
CA VAL A 80 -4.74 1.39 -1.20
C VAL A 80 -4.67 2.09 0.15
N GLU A 81 -3.47 2.28 0.66
CA GLU A 81 -3.21 3.09 1.85
C GLU A 81 -2.36 4.29 1.48
N LEU A 82 -2.81 5.45 1.93
CA LEU A 82 -2.18 6.73 1.69
C LEU A 82 -1.51 7.23 2.95
N ASP A 83 -0.32 7.72 2.78
CA ASP A 83 0.52 8.38 3.75
C ASP A 83 1.61 9.16 3.01
N ASP A 84 2.47 9.85 3.73
CA ASP A 84 3.61 10.57 3.19
C ASP A 84 4.83 10.36 4.09
N ALA A 85 6.00 10.84 3.69
CA ALA A 85 7.20 10.82 4.50
C ALA A 85 8.19 11.92 4.12
N ALA A 86 9.08 12.25 5.06
CA ALA A 86 10.21 13.14 4.81
C ALA A 86 11.18 12.57 3.76
N PRO A 87 11.99 13.42 3.09
CA PRO A 87 12.91 12.93 2.05
C PRO A 87 13.96 11.94 2.59
N GLU A 88 14.47 12.15 3.79
CA GLU A 88 15.48 11.30 4.40
C GLU A 88 14.86 10.23 5.30
N VAL A 89 15.35 9.00 5.17
CA VAL A 89 15.10 7.92 6.14
C VAL A 89 15.97 8.17 7.38
N ILE A 90 15.37 8.22 8.55
CA ILE A 90 16.09 8.35 9.82
C ILE A 90 16.00 7.02 10.58
N GLY A 91 17.14 6.39 10.80
CA GLY A 91 17.23 5.05 11.37
C GLY A 91 17.11 3.97 10.31
N THR A 92 16.47 2.88 10.67
CA THR A 92 16.13 1.79 9.75
C THR A 92 14.83 2.08 9.01
N LEU A 93 14.58 1.40 7.88
CA LEU A 93 13.28 1.48 7.20
C LEU A 93 12.12 1.08 8.11
N PHE A 94 12.34 0.12 9.02
CA PHE A 94 11.33 -0.28 9.98
C PHE A 94 10.99 0.85 10.98
N GLU A 95 11.99 1.54 11.53
CA GLU A 95 11.77 2.70 12.40
C GLU A 95 11.13 3.88 11.65
N ASP A 96 11.49 4.08 10.38
CA ASP A 96 10.87 5.13 9.55
C ASP A 96 9.37 4.85 9.33
N THR A 97 9.00 3.62 8.98
CA THR A 97 7.60 3.29 8.71
C THR A 97 6.74 3.31 9.97
N VAL A 98 7.23 2.85 11.11
CA VAL A 98 6.38 2.74 12.33
C VAL A 98 6.27 4.03 13.12
N ASP A 99 7.17 5.01 12.94
CA ASP A 99 7.23 6.19 13.80
C ASP A 99 7.24 7.54 13.08
N ARG A 100 7.42 7.56 11.73
CA ARG A 100 7.75 8.78 11.00
C ARG A 100 6.92 9.05 9.76
N ARG A 101 5.84 8.29 9.55
CA ARG A 101 4.90 8.62 8.48
C ARG A 101 4.27 9.98 8.74
N LEU A 102 3.97 10.71 7.68
CA LEU A 102 3.36 12.03 7.68
C LEU A 102 1.96 11.97 7.09
N PHE A 103 1.16 12.99 7.35
CA PHE A 103 -0.10 13.17 6.64
C PHE A 103 0.15 13.43 5.16
N CYS A 104 -0.82 13.06 4.32
CA CYS A 104 -0.73 13.25 2.88
C CYS A 104 -0.44 14.72 2.53
N GLY A 105 0.59 14.97 1.71
CA GLY A 105 1.02 16.31 1.31
C GLY A 105 1.96 17.02 2.29
N GLU A 106 2.31 16.41 3.42
CA GLU A 106 3.30 16.97 4.35
C GLU A 106 4.73 16.48 4.07
N GLY A 107 4.89 15.51 3.18
CA GLY A 107 6.18 14.92 2.80
C GLY A 107 6.56 15.19 1.35
N VAL A 108 7.25 14.22 0.75
CA VAL A 108 7.82 14.34 -0.60
C VAL A 108 7.31 13.30 -1.59
N PHE A 109 6.38 12.44 -1.21
CA PHE A 109 5.86 11.42 -2.11
C PHE A 109 4.95 12.02 -3.18
N ASP A 110 5.07 11.56 -4.41
CA ASP A 110 4.16 11.95 -5.51
C ASP A 110 2.82 11.18 -5.38
N LEU A 111 2.06 11.53 -4.33
CA LEU A 111 0.78 10.89 -4.03
C LEU A 111 -0.26 11.17 -5.14
N ILE A 112 -0.27 12.37 -5.71
CA ILE A 112 -1.18 12.71 -6.82
C ILE A 112 -0.86 11.83 -8.03
N GLY A 113 0.41 11.65 -8.37
CA GLY A 113 0.83 10.75 -9.44
C GLY A 113 0.47 9.29 -9.16
N LEU A 114 0.63 8.82 -7.91
CA LEU A 114 0.22 7.47 -7.50
C LEU A 114 -1.29 7.27 -7.66
N VAL A 115 -2.10 8.19 -7.15
CA VAL A 115 -3.57 8.16 -7.26
C VAL A 115 -3.99 8.15 -8.73
N GLN A 116 -3.38 9.01 -9.56
CA GLN A 116 -3.69 9.06 -10.99
C GLN A 116 -3.37 7.74 -11.69
N VAL A 117 -2.21 7.12 -11.38
CA VAL A 117 -1.84 5.80 -11.94
C VAL A 117 -2.88 4.75 -11.60
N LEU A 118 -3.27 4.66 -10.34
CA LEU A 118 -4.21 3.63 -9.88
C LEU A 118 -5.61 3.84 -10.50
N ARG A 119 -6.06 5.10 -10.64
CA ARG A 119 -7.31 5.44 -11.33
C ARG A 119 -7.26 5.13 -12.83
N ASP A 120 -6.15 5.44 -13.50
CA ASP A 120 -5.95 5.13 -14.92
C ASP A 120 -5.97 3.62 -15.18
N LEU A 121 -5.51 2.82 -14.22
CA LEU A 121 -5.61 1.36 -14.24
C LEU A 121 -7.05 0.86 -14.01
N GLY A 122 -7.97 1.71 -13.55
CA GLY A 122 -9.37 1.36 -13.27
C GLY A 122 -9.63 0.91 -11.83
N PHE A 123 -8.75 1.24 -10.87
CA PHE A 123 -9.02 0.97 -9.46
C PHE A 123 -10.17 1.85 -8.94
N ASP A 124 -11.23 1.20 -8.46
CA ASP A 124 -12.43 1.82 -7.86
C ASP A 124 -12.71 1.34 -6.42
N GLY A 125 -11.74 0.64 -5.83
CA GLY A 125 -11.84 0.07 -4.50
C GLY A 125 -11.60 1.08 -3.37
N PRO A 126 -11.44 0.58 -2.13
CA PRO A 126 -11.27 1.43 -0.94
C PRO A 126 -9.91 2.12 -0.90
N TRP A 127 -9.93 3.40 -0.52
CA TRP A 127 -8.76 4.21 -0.18
C TRP A 127 -8.72 4.37 1.33
N GLY A 128 -7.65 3.90 1.95
CA GLY A 128 -7.36 4.02 3.38
C GLY A 128 -6.27 5.03 3.66
N VAL A 129 -5.99 5.25 4.93
CA VAL A 129 -4.88 6.06 5.43
C VAL A 129 -4.17 5.28 6.52
N GLU A 130 -2.85 5.13 6.43
CA GLU A 130 -2.06 4.51 7.49
C GLU A 130 -0.95 5.44 7.98
N ILE A 131 -1.26 6.28 8.98
CA ILE A 131 -0.30 7.24 9.54
C ILE A 131 0.36 6.67 10.79
N LEU A 132 1.40 5.87 10.61
CA LEU A 132 2.21 5.35 11.71
C LEU A 132 3.25 6.41 12.12
N SER A 133 2.91 7.20 13.15
CA SER A 133 3.74 8.33 13.58
C SER A 133 3.66 8.54 15.08
N THR A 134 4.79 8.84 15.71
CA THR A 134 4.83 9.22 17.12
C THR A 134 4.07 10.51 17.40
N SER A 135 4.08 11.47 16.49
CA SER A 135 3.33 12.72 16.60
C SER A 135 1.83 12.53 16.42
N TYR A 136 1.41 11.62 15.54
CA TYR A 136 0.01 11.30 15.31
C TYR A 136 -0.64 10.60 16.52
N ARG A 137 0.08 9.66 17.14
CA ARG A 137 -0.42 8.85 18.28
C ARG A 137 -0.76 9.66 19.54
N VAL A 138 -0.24 10.88 19.66
CA VAL A 138 -0.52 11.76 20.83
C VAL A 138 -1.66 12.75 20.58
N LEU A 139 -2.22 12.80 19.38
CA LEU A 139 -3.35 13.66 19.06
C LEU A 139 -4.64 13.11 19.67
N PRO A 140 -5.60 13.97 20.04
CA PRO A 140 -6.97 13.54 20.29
C PRO A 140 -7.53 12.77 19.08
N VAL A 141 -8.28 11.69 19.33
CA VAL A 141 -8.73 10.76 18.28
C VAL A 141 -9.54 11.46 17.19
N ASP A 142 -10.44 12.35 17.57
CA ASP A 142 -11.27 13.13 16.65
C ASP A 142 -10.44 14.06 15.76
N GLN A 143 -9.43 14.73 16.35
CA GLN A 143 -8.48 15.56 15.59
C GLN A 143 -7.63 14.70 14.65
N ALA A 144 -7.10 13.58 15.13
CA ALA A 144 -6.28 12.67 14.36
C ALA A 144 -7.04 12.13 13.13
N LEU A 145 -8.24 11.60 13.33
CA LEU A 145 -9.08 11.07 12.25
C LEU A 145 -9.48 12.15 11.24
N LYS A 146 -9.86 13.35 11.76
CA LYS A 146 -10.21 14.46 10.87
C LYS A 146 -9.03 14.89 10.00
N GLN A 147 -7.85 15.07 10.58
CA GLN A 147 -6.65 15.48 9.83
C GLN A 147 -6.24 14.42 8.80
N ALA A 148 -6.27 13.14 9.16
CA ALA A 148 -5.98 12.05 8.24
C ALA A 148 -6.94 12.07 7.03
N ALA A 149 -8.24 12.20 7.28
CA ALA A 149 -9.25 12.26 6.22
C ALA A 149 -9.10 13.51 5.35
N ASP A 150 -8.99 14.69 5.98
CA ASP A 150 -8.89 15.96 5.25
C ASP A 150 -7.67 15.98 4.32
N THR A 151 -6.51 15.53 4.80
CA THR A 151 -5.27 15.52 4.00
C THR A 151 -5.31 14.48 2.89
N ALA A 152 -5.85 13.29 3.13
CA ALA A 152 -6.04 12.28 2.09
C ALA A 152 -6.97 12.77 0.96
N LEU A 153 -8.06 13.46 1.31
CA LEU A 153 -8.99 14.02 0.33
C LEU A 153 -8.35 15.08 -0.58
N THR A 154 -7.25 15.70 -0.18
CA THR A 154 -6.55 16.69 -1.04
C THR A 154 -5.74 16.05 -2.16
N VAL A 155 -5.40 14.77 -2.05
CA VAL A 155 -4.63 14.03 -3.05
C VAL A 155 -5.49 13.04 -3.85
N LEU A 156 -6.72 12.80 -3.42
CA LEU A 156 -7.71 12.00 -4.13
C LEU A 156 -8.48 12.84 -5.15
#